data_b56d8c69192fb02aca42966dd8e40205
#
_entry.id   b56d8c69192fb02aca42966dd8e40205
#
_cell.length_a   1.000
_cell.length_b   1.000
_cell.length_c   1.000
_cell.angle_alpha   90.00
_cell.angle_beta   90.00
_cell.angle_gamma   90.00
#
_symmetry.space_group_name_H-M   'P 1'
#
loop_
_entity.id
_entity.type
_entity.pdbx_description
1 polymer ?
#
loop_
_entity_poly.entity_id
_entity_poly.type
_entity_poly.pdbx_seq_one_letter_code
_entity_poly.pdbx_strand_id
1 'polypeptide(L)'
;MIAAALLIIALGWTAAVSAKTVAPDLVLFNGKIFTSDADHPYVQALAIRSERIIAIGDSKTIKALAGPGTRRIDLGGQTMIPGINDAHNHIEIHPANLVEIELQARHPTAVDLRKELPAAAAKLPEGALLEATISPAIFYDTSVNRDFLDALLPNNPVKLVTISGHGAILNTAGLRAYGVAEEDKDPFGGRFERDSAGRLTGVVREYAILNMERTAADAIPEAVAVEQLNKTLDEAKAFGITSIQDMSNDMAPARAVALFEKVPTPIRIRVMCMAGTTVGARNINEVSAFRRHPSSLITVSGTKWMIDGVPIEGTFTPRDAVHKPPAPPFDAVFHDLPLTFPVTEIAAMLRESVANNDQLLVHVSGYLGAKAMLDAMDATGGPAFWRARRVRFEHGDGIFPDLYARVKDYGIVVVQNPSHLMGFGLSDRPAFDLSQPLESLLAAGIPVALGSDGPTNPYLNILFATIHANHPSEAITREQAVIAYTLTSAYAEFMEKDKGSIAVGKLADLAVLSQDIFTVPPQELPKTQAVLTLVGGKIVVDRRADAVLR
;
A
#
# COMPACT_ATOMS: atom_id res chain seq x y z
N MET A 1 37.83 -82.15 14.33
CA MET A 1 37.40 -81.04 15.17
C MET A 1 36.31 -80.29 14.40
N ILE A 2 35.07 -80.46 14.86
CA ILE A 2 33.80 -80.03 14.21
C ILE A 2 33.44 -78.70 14.84
N ALA A 3 33.36 -77.61 14.05
CA ALA A 3 32.86 -76.34 14.49
C ALA A 3 31.38 -76.21 14.18
N ALA A 4 30.55 -76.09 15.20
CA ALA A 4 29.11 -75.89 15.09
C ALA A 4 28.84 -74.35 14.92
N ALA A 5 28.15 -73.99 13.84
CA ALA A 5 27.64 -72.66 13.61
C ALA A 5 26.24 -72.51 14.22
N LEU A 6 26.08 -71.65 15.20
CA LEU A 6 24.81 -71.22 15.77
C LEU A 6 24.19 -70.10 14.90
N LEU A 7 23.04 -70.41 14.31
CA LEU A 7 22.22 -69.46 13.55
C LEU A 7 21.26 -68.75 14.54
N ILE A 8 21.50 -67.48 14.88
CA ILE A 8 20.59 -66.65 15.66
C ILE A 8 19.61 -65.98 14.71
N ILE A 9 18.35 -66.42 14.70
CA ILE A 9 17.25 -65.78 13.99
C ILE A 9 16.74 -64.66 14.89
N ALA A 10 17.11 -63.42 14.57
CA ALA A 10 16.53 -62.24 15.19
C ALA A 10 15.20 -61.90 14.51
N LEU A 11 14.06 -62.23 15.15
CA LEU A 11 12.76 -61.70 14.77
C LEU A 11 12.68 -60.21 15.14
N GLY A 12 12.93 -59.39 14.16
CA GLY A 12 12.71 -57.93 14.28
C GLY A 12 11.20 -57.64 14.24
N TRP A 13 10.60 -57.37 15.38
CA TRP A 13 9.28 -56.71 15.43
C TRP A 13 9.45 -55.25 15.02
N THR A 14 9.13 -54.93 13.79
CA THR A 14 8.88 -53.56 13.38
C THR A 14 7.51 -53.13 13.87
N ALA A 15 7.42 -52.59 15.06
CA ALA A 15 6.24 -51.84 15.48
C ALA A 15 6.12 -50.62 14.57
N ALA A 16 5.25 -50.72 13.57
CA ALA A 16 4.81 -49.54 12.83
C ALA A 16 4.07 -48.62 13.82
N VAL A 17 4.77 -47.64 14.35
CA VAL A 17 4.12 -46.53 15.06
C VAL A 17 3.27 -45.79 14.03
N SER A 18 2.00 -46.18 13.93
CA SER A 18 1.00 -45.37 13.23
C SER A 18 0.89 -44.05 13.99
N ALA A 19 1.61 -43.06 13.53
CA ALA A 19 1.39 -41.69 13.99
C ALA A 19 -0.09 -41.40 13.72
N LYS A 20 -0.93 -41.36 14.76
CA LYS A 20 -2.30 -40.85 14.64
C LYS A 20 -2.18 -39.47 14.05
N THR A 21 -2.50 -39.31 12.77
CA THR A 21 -2.58 -38.00 12.15
C THR A 21 -3.63 -37.21 12.91
N VAL A 22 -3.18 -36.17 13.63
CA VAL A 22 -4.09 -35.32 14.40
C VAL A 22 -5.03 -34.64 13.41
N ALA A 23 -6.34 -34.79 13.64
CA ALA A 23 -7.37 -34.22 12.77
C ALA A 23 -7.22 -32.69 12.64
N PRO A 24 -7.63 -32.10 11.50
CA PRO A 24 -7.68 -30.66 11.34
C PRO A 24 -8.70 -30.01 12.28
N ASP A 25 -8.48 -28.75 12.62
CA ASP A 25 -9.45 -27.94 13.38
C ASP A 25 -10.59 -27.48 12.49
N LEU A 26 -10.28 -27.18 11.21
CA LEU A 26 -11.23 -26.66 10.24
C LEU A 26 -10.98 -27.31 8.86
N VAL A 27 -12.08 -27.64 8.17
CA VAL A 27 -12.08 -28.06 6.76
C VAL A 27 -13.03 -27.14 6.00
N LEU A 28 -12.53 -26.55 4.91
CA LEU A 28 -13.32 -25.82 3.92
C LEU A 28 -13.36 -26.65 2.64
N PHE A 29 -14.55 -26.85 2.06
CA PHE A 29 -14.72 -27.74 0.92
C PHE A 29 -15.81 -27.25 -0.04
N ASN A 30 -15.91 -27.87 -1.22
CA ASN A 30 -16.88 -27.50 -2.25
C ASN A 30 -16.72 -26.04 -2.70
N GLY A 31 -15.47 -25.59 -2.91
CA GLY A 31 -15.15 -24.25 -3.38
C GLY A 31 -14.45 -24.23 -4.74
N LYS A 32 -14.42 -23.07 -5.37
CA LYS A 32 -13.50 -22.72 -6.44
C LYS A 32 -12.33 -21.95 -5.80
N ILE A 33 -11.28 -22.68 -5.43
CA ILE A 33 -10.17 -22.13 -4.65
C ILE A 33 -9.00 -21.84 -5.58
N PHE A 34 -8.73 -20.56 -5.83
CA PHE A 34 -7.52 -20.11 -6.52
C PHE A 34 -6.39 -20.01 -5.50
N THR A 35 -5.27 -20.66 -5.75
CA THR A 35 -4.23 -20.85 -4.75
C THR A 35 -3.10 -19.83 -4.81
N SER A 36 -2.92 -19.12 -5.90
CA SER A 36 -1.69 -18.36 -6.25
C SER A 36 -0.43 -19.24 -6.23
N ASP A 37 -0.58 -20.54 -6.48
CA ASP A 37 0.50 -21.53 -6.59
C ASP A 37 0.45 -22.14 -7.99
N ALA A 38 1.54 -22.02 -8.73
CA ALA A 38 1.61 -22.47 -10.12
C ALA A 38 1.47 -24.00 -10.27
N ASP A 39 1.90 -24.76 -9.25
CA ASP A 39 1.83 -26.22 -9.27
C ASP A 39 0.40 -26.74 -9.09
N HIS A 40 -0.44 -25.99 -8.36
CA HIS A 40 -1.83 -26.32 -8.06
C HIS A 40 -2.73 -25.10 -8.16
N PRO A 41 -2.90 -24.48 -9.34
CA PRO A 41 -3.55 -23.18 -9.46
C PRO A 41 -4.99 -23.14 -8.95
N TYR A 42 -5.70 -24.27 -9.00
CA TYR A 42 -7.06 -24.41 -8.46
C TYR A 42 -7.23 -25.72 -7.69
N VAL A 43 -7.87 -25.64 -6.52
CA VAL A 43 -8.29 -26.80 -5.72
C VAL A 43 -9.75 -26.62 -5.27
N GLN A 44 -10.37 -27.69 -4.68
CA GLN A 44 -11.76 -27.63 -4.24
C GLN A 44 -11.90 -27.50 -2.72
N ALA A 45 -10.85 -27.83 -1.97
CA ALA A 45 -10.91 -27.91 -0.53
C ALA A 45 -9.53 -27.76 0.11
N LEU A 46 -9.54 -27.39 1.39
CA LEU A 46 -8.34 -27.35 2.23
C LEU A 46 -8.67 -27.70 3.68
N ALA A 47 -7.65 -28.13 4.42
CA ALA A 47 -7.70 -28.42 5.85
C ALA A 47 -6.71 -27.54 6.62
N ILE A 48 -7.15 -27.01 7.76
CA ILE A 48 -6.39 -26.11 8.62
C ILE A 48 -6.20 -26.76 9.99
N ARG A 49 -5.00 -26.62 10.55
CA ARG A 49 -4.70 -26.94 11.94
C ARG A 49 -3.93 -25.77 12.55
N SER A 50 -4.41 -25.30 13.69
CA SER A 50 -3.92 -24.07 14.32
C SER A 50 -3.94 -22.92 13.32
N GLU A 51 -2.81 -22.36 12.99
CA GLU A 51 -2.71 -21.23 12.06
C GLU A 51 -2.36 -21.62 10.61
N ARG A 52 -2.14 -22.94 10.34
CA ARG A 52 -1.54 -23.35 9.06
C ARG A 52 -2.40 -24.32 8.27
N ILE A 53 -2.29 -24.22 6.96
CA ILE A 53 -2.85 -25.14 5.99
C ILE A 53 -2.06 -26.46 6.08
N ILE A 54 -2.74 -27.58 6.31
CA ILE A 54 -2.12 -28.91 6.44
C ILE A 54 -2.41 -29.84 5.25
N ALA A 55 -3.42 -29.52 4.45
CA ALA A 55 -3.74 -30.24 3.23
C ALA A 55 -4.56 -29.37 2.28
N ILE A 56 -4.41 -29.61 0.97
CA ILE A 56 -5.21 -29.03 -0.10
C ILE A 56 -5.58 -30.16 -1.09
N GLY A 57 -6.69 -30.04 -1.82
CA GLY A 57 -7.08 -31.03 -2.83
C GLY A 57 -8.56 -31.02 -3.19
N ASP A 58 -9.07 -32.20 -3.57
CA ASP A 58 -10.50 -32.37 -3.84
C ASP A 58 -11.32 -32.45 -2.54
N SER A 59 -12.62 -32.15 -2.64
CA SER A 59 -13.53 -32.09 -1.49
C SER A 59 -13.70 -33.42 -0.78
N LYS A 60 -13.63 -34.55 -1.50
CA LYS A 60 -13.81 -35.90 -0.92
C LYS A 60 -12.62 -36.26 -0.05
N THR A 61 -11.41 -36.09 -0.58
CA THR A 61 -10.15 -36.37 0.12
C THR A 61 -10.00 -35.53 1.37
N ILE A 62 -10.23 -34.22 1.26
CA ILE A 62 -10.06 -33.30 2.37
C ILE A 62 -11.10 -33.50 3.47
N LYS A 63 -12.39 -33.75 3.11
CA LYS A 63 -13.43 -34.07 4.09
C LYS A 63 -13.13 -35.34 4.89
N ALA A 64 -12.44 -36.32 4.30
CA ALA A 64 -12.05 -37.53 4.97
C ALA A 64 -11.02 -37.33 6.11
N LEU A 65 -10.29 -36.21 6.13
CA LEU A 65 -9.37 -35.85 7.20
C LEU A 65 -10.07 -35.39 8.48
N ALA A 66 -11.35 -34.99 8.38
CA ALA A 66 -12.08 -34.36 9.47
C ALA A 66 -12.46 -35.38 10.56
N GLY A 67 -12.01 -35.12 11.79
CA GLY A 67 -12.39 -35.87 13.00
C GLY A 67 -13.67 -35.32 13.66
N PRO A 68 -14.05 -35.90 14.85
CA PRO A 68 -15.26 -35.46 15.56
C PRO A 68 -15.27 -34.00 15.99
N GLY A 69 -14.11 -33.42 16.30
CA GLY A 69 -13.96 -31.99 16.70
C GLY A 69 -13.70 -31.05 15.56
N THR A 70 -13.60 -31.54 14.32
CA THR A 70 -13.31 -30.68 13.15
C THR A 70 -14.54 -29.88 12.75
N ARG A 71 -14.41 -28.55 12.72
CA ARG A 71 -15.41 -27.68 12.10
C ARG A 71 -15.41 -27.88 10.58
N ARG A 72 -16.59 -27.99 9.97
CA ARG A 72 -16.76 -28.17 8.53
C ARG A 72 -17.52 -27.01 7.94
N ILE A 73 -16.97 -26.40 6.88
CA ILE A 73 -17.58 -25.28 6.16
C ILE A 73 -17.73 -25.69 4.69
N ASP A 74 -18.97 -25.76 4.24
CA ASP A 74 -19.30 -25.90 2.82
C ASP A 74 -19.24 -24.51 2.17
N LEU A 75 -18.45 -24.37 1.12
CA LEU A 75 -18.31 -23.11 0.39
C LEU A 75 -19.38 -22.95 -0.70
N GLY A 76 -20.17 -23.98 -0.99
CA GLY A 76 -21.28 -23.89 -1.96
C GLY A 76 -20.87 -23.47 -3.37
N GLY A 77 -19.64 -23.75 -3.79
CA GLY A 77 -19.09 -23.31 -5.07
C GLY A 77 -18.49 -21.91 -5.08
N GLN A 78 -18.51 -21.20 -3.95
CA GLN A 78 -17.95 -19.83 -3.87
C GLN A 78 -16.44 -19.83 -4.16
N THR A 79 -15.99 -18.68 -4.69
CA THR A 79 -14.58 -18.44 -4.96
C THR A 79 -13.83 -18.10 -3.67
N MET A 80 -12.69 -18.76 -3.49
CA MET A 80 -11.74 -18.43 -2.42
C MET A 80 -10.40 -18.07 -3.05
N ILE A 81 -9.72 -17.09 -2.44
CA ILE A 81 -8.35 -16.68 -2.78
C ILE A 81 -7.50 -16.67 -1.50
N PRO A 82 -6.15 -16.64 -1.60
CA PRO A 82 -5.32 -16.23 -0.47
C PRO A 82 -5.77 -14.86 0.01
N GLY A 83 -5.64 -14.58 1.29
CA GLY A 83 -5.93 -13.26 1.82
C GLY A 83 -5.14 -12.19 1.10
N ILE A 84 -5.81 -11.11 0.74
CA ILE A 84 -5.17 -9.95 0.11
C ILE A 84 -4.09 -9.40 1.04
N ASN A 85 -2.93 -9.12 0.49
CA ASN A 85 -1.80 -8.49 1.14
C ASN A 85 -1.51 -7.16 0.43
N ASP A 86 -2.04 -6.08 0.96
CA ASP A 86 -1.86 -4.75 0.40
C ASP A 86 -0.40 -4.30 0.58
N ALA A 87 0.34 -4.24 -0.53
CA ALA A 87 1.79 -3.99 -0.47
C ALA A 87 2.16 -2.52 -0.26
N HIS A 88 1.22 -1.59 -0.48
CA HIS A 88 1.45 -0.16 -0.33
C HIS A 88 0.17 0.52 0.16
N ASN A 89 0.16 0.88 1.42
CA ASN A 89 -0.98 1.55 2.05
C ASN A 89 -0.49 2.62 3.01
N HIS A 90 -1.30 3.64 3.21
CA HIS A 90 -1.15 4.67 4.22
C HIS A 90 -2.36 4.61 5.15
N ILE A 91 -2.18 4.05 6.35
CA ILE A 91 -3.23 4.04 7.36
C ILE A 91 -3.10 5.32 8.17
N GLU A 92 -3.94 6.29 7.85
CA GLU A 92 -3.89 7.64 8.40
C GLU A 92 -4.89 7.84 9.55
N ILE A 93 -4.56 8.78 10.43
CA ILE A 93 -5.45 9.29 11.47
C ILE A 93 -5.63 10.79 11.28
N HIS A 94 -6.83 11.26 11.51
CA HIS A 94 -7.22 12.65 11.21
C HIS A 94 -7.74 13.37 12.46
N PRO A 95 -7.54 14.71 12.57
CA PRO A 95 -8.16 15.52 13.62
C PRO A 95 -9.68 15.28 13.69
N ALA A 96 -10.22 15.15 14.88
CA ALA A 96 -11.64 14.82 15.07
C ALA A 96 -12.62 15.87 14.50
N ASN A 97 -12.15 17.10 14.26
CA ASN A 97 -12.91 18.18 13.65
C ASN A 97 -12.65 18.33 12.13
N LEU A 98 -11.87 17.41 11.51
CA LEU A 98 -11.68 17.40 10.07
C LEU A 98 -12.99 16.96 9.39
N VAL A 99 -13.38 17.72 8.36
CA VAL A 99 -14.52 17.43 7.51
C VAL A 99 -14.10 17.50 6.06
N GLU A 100 -14.16 16.36 5.39
CA GLU A 100 -13.94 16.27 3.96
C GLU A 100 -15.12 16.89 3.21
N ILE A 101 -14.81 17.71 2.22
CA ILE A 101 -15.77 18.36 1.34
C ILE A 101 -15.62 17.80 -0.06
N GLU A 102 -16.68 17.21 -0.59
CA GLU A 102 -16.75 16.83 -1.99
C GLU A 102 -17.14 18.05 -2.84
N LEU A 103 -16.21 18.52 -3.67
CA LEU A 103 -16.47 19.57 -4.64
C LEU A 103 -17.37 19.04 -5.76
N GLN A 104 -18.44 19.78 -6.09
CA GLN A 104 -19.46 19.32 -7.03
C GLN A 104 -18.99 19.38 -8.48
N ALA A 105 -18.15 20.34 -8.81
CA ALA A 105 -17.59 20.45 -10.14
C ALA A 105 -16.50 19.39 -10.35
N ARG A 106 -16.63 18.59 -11.41
CA ARG A 106 -15.61 17.58 -11.78
C ARG A 106 -14.22 18.20 -11.99
N HIS A 107 -14.17 19.43 -12.48
CA HIS A 107 -12.97 20.23 -12.68
C HIS A 107 -13.18 21.61 -12.02
N PRO A 108 -13.09 21.69 -10.70
CA PRO A 108 -13.37 22.93 -9.99
C PRO A 108 -12.37 24.02 -10.41
N THR A 109 -12.87 25.25 -10.46
CA THR A 109 -12.12 26.46 -10.72
C THR A 109 -12.09 27.34 -9.46
N ALA A 110 -11.29 28.41 -9.47
CA ALA A 110 -11.32 29.40 -8.38
C ALA A 110 -12.74 30.00 -8.19
N VAL A 111 -13.56 30.07 -9.25
CA VAL A 111 -14.95 30.53 -9.15
C VAL A 111 -15.82 29.51 -8.40
N ASP A 112 -15.64 28.22 -8.67
CA ASP A 112 -16.35 27.16 -7.97
C ASP A 112 -15.97 27.12 -6.50
N LEU A 113 -14.68 27.24 -6.16
CA LEU A 113 -14.22 27.34 -4.77
C LEU A 113 -14.85 28.53 -4.03
N ARG A 114 -14.98 29.70 -4.67
CA ARG A 114 -15.65 30.87 -4.05
C ARG A 114 -17.12 30.58 -3.68
N LYS A 115 -17.79 29.72 -4.42
CA LYS A 115 -19.17 29.35 -4.18
C LYS A 115 -19.28 28.19 -3.19
N GLU A 116 -18.51 27.15 -3.39
CA GLU A 116 -18.71 25.87 -2.71
C GLU A 116 -18.12 25.84 -1.29
N LEU A 117 -16.92 26.41 -1.08
CA LEU A 117 -16.29 26.40 0.24
C LEU A 117 -17.12 27.15 1.31
N PRO A 118 -17.60 28.39 1.09
CA PRO A 118 -18.45 29.06 2.07
C PRO A 118 -19.80 28.36 2.28
N ALA A 119 -20.37 27.80 1.21
CA ALA A 119 -21.64 27.06 1.31
C ALA A 119 -21.51 25.75 2.11
N ALA A 120 -20.36 25.09 2.04
CA ALA A 120 -20.06 23.93 2.86
C ALA A 120 -19.81 24.34 4.32
N ALA A 121 -18.94 25.34 4.53
CA ALA A 121 -18.60 25.83 5.87
C ALA A 121 -19.84 26.29 6.69
N ALA A 122 -20.80 26.91 6.03
CA ALA A 122 -22.04 27.38 6.68
C ALA A 122 -22.88 26.25 7.31
N LYS A 123 -22.62 25.00 6.94
CA LYS A 123 -23.32 23.80 7.47
C LYS A 123 -22.55 23.10 8.58
N LEU A 124 -21.34 23.54 8.88
CA LEU A 124 -20.40 22.89 9.78
C LEU A 124 -20.29 23.65 11.12
N PRO A 125 -19.87 22.99 12.19
CA PRO A 125 -19.53 23.66 13.44
C PRO A 125 -18.43 24.70 13.24
N GLU A 126 -18.46 25.75 14.05
CA GLU A 126 -17.37 26.74 14.09
C GLU A 126 -16.03 26.05 14.43
N GLY A 127 -14.98 26.40 13.70
CA GLY A 127 -13.66 25.77 13.88
C GLY A 127 -13.49 24.38 13.24
N ALA A 128 -14.47 23.90 12.48
CA ALA A 128 -14.28 22.70 11.67
C ALA A 128 -13.13 22.92 10.68
N LEU A 129 -12.23 21.94 10.59
CA LEU A 129 -11.16 21.89 9.61
C LEU A 129 -11.73 21.36 8.29
N LEU A 130 -11.79 22.20 7.27
CA LEU A 130 -12.29 21.83 5.96
C LEU A 130 -11.15 21.29 5.10
N GLU A 131 -11.31 20.08 4.60
CA GLU A 131 -10.41 19.51 3.60
C GLU A 131 -11.16 19.24 2.31
N ALA A 132 -10.55 19.58 1.17
CA ALA A 132 -11.07 19.23 -0.15
C ALA A 132 -9.94 18.82 -1.07
N THR A 133 -10.18 17.76 -1.86
CA THR A 133 -9.25 17.34 -2.90
C THR A 133 -9.38 18.24 -4.11
N ILE A 134 -8.25 18.75 -4.61
CA ILE A 134 -8.18 19.66 -5.76
C ILE A 134 -7.43 19.05 -6.94
N SER A 135 -7.79 19.55 -8.13
CA SER A 135 -7.09 19.19 -9.36
C SER A 135 -5.76 19.94 -9.51
N PRO A 136 -4.84 19.45 -10.35
CA PRO A 136 -3.63 20.18 -10.71
C PRO A 136 -3.91 21.57 -11.26
N ALA A 137 -5.02 21.78 -11.98
CA ALA A 137 -5.38 23.08 -12.52
C ALA A 137 -5.59 24.13 -11.42
N ILE A 138 -6.24 23.76 -10.30
CA ILE A 138 -6.35 24.62 -9.11
C ILE A 138 -5.00 24.80 -8.43
N PHE A 139 -4.25 23.69 -8.26
CA PHE A 139 -2.97 23.74 -7.57
C PHE A 139 -1.98 24.69 -8.25
N TYR A 140 -2.00 24.77 -9.59
CA TYR A 140 -1.15 25.69 -10.37
C TYR A 140 -1.77 27.07 -10.60
N ASP A 141 -3.02 27.31 -10.23
CA ASP A 141 -3.62 28.65 -10.26
C ASP A 141 -3.05 29.50 -9.12
N THR A 142 -2.10 30.39 -9.44
CA THR A 142 -1.46 31.25 -8.45
C THR A 142 -2.41 32.22 -7.74
N SER A 143 -3.61 32.44 -8.31
CA SER A 143 -4.65 33.24 -7.65
C SER A 143 -5.32 32.50 -6.49
N VAL A 144 -5.23 31.16 -6.46
CA VAL A 144 -5.69 30.32 -5.33
C VAL A 144 -4.52 30.14 -4.37
N ASN A 145 -4.51 30.92 -3.30
CA ASN A 145 -3.46 30.98 -2.30
C ASN A 145 -4.04 31.25 -0.91
N ARG A 146 -3.19 31.45 0.08
CA ARG A 146 -3.60 31.76 1.45
C ARG A 146 -4.57 32.94 1.53
N ASP A 147 -4.25 34.04 0.88
CA ASP A 147 -5.09 35.26 0.94
C ASP A 147 -6.45 35.05 0.28
N PHE A 148 -6.50 34.28 -0.80
CA PHE A 148 -7.75 33.87 -1.43
C PHE A 148 -8.64 33.07 -0.47
N LEU A 149 -8.07 32.12 0.23
CA LEU A 149 -8.79 31.26 1.18
C LEU A 149 -9.16 32.01 2.45
N ASP A 150 -8.31 32.92 2.95
CA ASP A 150 -8.59 33.79 4.09
C ASP A 150 -9.77 34.72 3.81
N ALA A 151 -9.88 35.24 2.57
CA ALA A 151 -11.00 36.08 2.18
C ALA A 151 -12.33 35.31 2.11
N LEU A 152 -12.30 34.00 1.87
CA LEU A 152 -13.49 33.15 1.82
C LEU A 152 -13.89 32.63 3.21
N LEU A 153 -12.93 32.17 4.00
CA LEU A 153 -13.13 31.46 5.27
C LEU A 153 -12.08 31.91 6.30
N PRO A 154 -12.21 33.12 6.86
CA PRO A 154 -11.19 33.65 7.76
C PRO A 154 -11.11 32.89 9.11
N ASN A 155 -12.18 32.25 9.54
CA ASN A 155 -12.28 31.61 10.85
C ASN A 155 -12.19 30.09 10.81
N ASN A 156 -12.40 29.47 9.64
CA ASN A 156 -12.29 28.04 9.48
C ASN A 156 -10.92 27.65 8.94
N PRO A 157 -10.21 26.71 9.55
CA PRO A 157 -9.05 26.10 8.93
C PRO A 157 -9.45 25.44 7.60
N VAL A 158 -8.68 25.70 6.54
CA VAL A 158 -8.90 25.12 5.21
C VAL A 158 -7.60 24.49 4.72
N LYS A 159 -7.69 23.26 4.22
CA LYS A 159 -6.64 22.55 3.50
C LYS A 159 -7.21 22.07 2.16
N LEU A 160 -6.70 22.58 1.07
CA LEU A 160 -6.93 22.05 -0.27
C LEU A 160 -5.77 21.13 -0.62
N VAL A 161 -6.00 19.82 -0.66
CA VAL A 161 -4.96 18.83 -0.91
C VAL A 161 -5.01 18.36 -2.36
N THR A 162 -3.85 18.17 -2.99
CA THR A 162 -3.78 17.55 -4.31
C THR A 162 -4.15 16.06 -4.23
N ILE A 163 -4.62 15.51 -5.34
CA ILE A 163 -5.03 14.12 -5.40
C ILE A 163 -3.91 13.12 -5.06
N SER A 164 -2.66 13.52 -5.26
CA SER A 164 -1.50 12.69 -4.91
C SER A 164 -1.08 12.82 -3.44
N GLY A 165 -1.59 13.81 -2.71
CA GLY A 165 -1.13 14.12 -1.36
C GLY A 165 0.23 14.83 -1.27
N HIS A 166 0.94 15.08 -2.38
CA HIS A 166 2.26 15.71 -2.39
C HIS A 166 2.23 17.24 -2.38
N GLY A 167 1.05 17.86 -2.52
CA GLY A 167 0.84 19.31 -2.50
C GLY A 167 -0.43 19.70 -1.75
N ALA A 168 -0.39 20.84 -1.05
CA ALA A 168 -1.57 21.42 -0.42
C ALA A 168 -1.54 22.96 -0.47
N ILE A 169 -2.73 23.58 -0.39
CA ILE A 169 -2.90 25.02 -0.21
C ILE A 169 -3.72 25.24 1.05
N LEU A 170 -3.18 25.98 2.00
CA LEU A 170 -3.83 26.27 3.28
C LEU A 170 -4.07 27.76 3.45
N ASN A 171 -5.15 28.10 4.15
CA ASN A 171 -5.34 29.45 4.66
C ASN A 171 -4.55 29.68 5.95
N THR A 172 -4.58 30.90 6.48
CA THR A 172 -3.87 31.25 7.73
C THR A 172 -4.35 30.43 8.92
N ALA A 173 -5.64 30.15 9.02
CA ALA A 173 -6.19 29.30 10.07
C ALA A 173 -5.75 27.83 9.90
N GLY A 174 -5.68 27.34 8.67
CA GLY A 174 -5.18 26.02 8.33
C GLY A 174 -3.70 25.85 8.68
N LEU A 175 -2.83 26.74 8.24
CA LEU A 175 -1.41 26.72 8.60
C LEU A 175 -1.23 26.63 10.13
N ARG A 176 -1.98 27.44 10.88
CA ARG A 176 -1.96 27.42 12.35
C ARG A 176 -2.45 26.11 12.93
N ALA A 177 -3.53 25.53 12.37
CA ALA A 177 -4.09 24.26 12.84
C ALA A 177 -3.10 23.09 12.67
N TYR A 178 -2.25 23.16 11.64
CA TYR A 178 -1.19 22.19 11.39
C TYR A 178 0.18 22.59 12.01
N GLY A 179 0.21 23.65 12.84
CA GLY A 179 1.41 24.05 13.58
C GLY A 179 2.47 24.76 12.73
N VAL A 180 2.11 25.27 11.54
CA VAL A 180 3.05 26.00 10.66
C VAL A 180 3.06 27.47 10.99
N ALA A 181 4.25 28.00 11.30
CA ALA A 181 4.50 29.41 11.59
C ALA A 181 5.13 30.15 10.40
N GLU A 182 5.00 31.48 10.38
CA GLU A 182 5.50 32.33 9.28
C GLU A 182 7.03 32.23 9.13
N GLU A 183 7.75 32.04 10.23
CA GLU A 183 9.21 31.90 10.31
C GLU A 183 9.76 30.52 10.02
N ASP A 184 8.91 29.50 9.87
CA ASP A 184 9.34 28.13 9.65
C ASP A 184 10.14 28.03 8.34
N LYS A 185 11.26 27.33 8.43
CA LYS A 185 12.12 27.08 7.29
C LYS A 185 11.70 25.81 6.56
N ASP A 186 12.04 25.76 5.29
CA ASP A 186 11.83 24.57 4.48
C ASP A 186 12.53 23.36 5.13
N PRO A 187 11.82 22.24 5.32
CA PRO A 187 12.46 21.00 5.71
C PRO A 187 13.23 20.43 4.51
N PHE A 188 14.22 19.60 4.78
CA PHE A 188 15.01 18.97 3.73
C PHE A 188 14.12 18.06 2.85
N GLY A 189 14.08 18.34 1.55
CA GLY A 189 13.19 17.66 0.63
C GLY A 189 11.72 18.13 0.67
N GLY A 190 11.42 19.22 1.37
CA GLY A 190 10.10 19.86 1.42
C GLY A 190 10.15 21.35 1.19
N ARG A 191 9.00 21.98 0.97
CA ARG A 191 8.93 23.42 0.70
C ARG A 191 7.66 24.06 1.25
N PHE A 192 7.83 25.21 1.91
CA PHE A 192 6.80 26.20 2.19
C PHE A 192 6.96 27.34 1.18
N GLU A 193 6.07 27.46 0.20
CA GLU A 193 6.19 28.53 -0.81
C GLU A 193 5.99 29.90 -0.18
N ARG A 194 6.83 30.87 -0.65
CA ARG A 194 6.81 32.26 -0.19
C ARG A 194 6.66 33.20 -1.36
N ASP A 195 5.99 34.34 -1.09
CA ASP A 195 5.89 35.44 -2.04
C ASP A 195 7.21 36.26 -2.07
N SER A 196 7.23 37.28 -2.92
CA SER A 196 8.40 38.15 -3.07
C SER A 196 8.76 38.99 -1.83
N ALA A 197 7.82 39.09 -0.86
CA ALA A 197 8.03 39.71 0.43
C ALA A 197 8.51 38.71 1.50
N GLY A 198 8.67 37.43 1.16
CA GLY A 198 9.08 36.37 2.06
C GLY A 198 7.93 35.78 2.89
N ARG A 199 6.69 36.17 2.65
CA ARG A 199 5.50 35.73 3.37
C ARG A 199 5.00 34.41 2.81
N LEU A 200 4.55 33.44 3.66
CA LEU A 200 3.98 32.17 3.22
C LEU A 200 2.78 32.39 2.30
N THR A 201 2.76 31.71 1.16
CA THR A 201 1.64 31.74 0.21
C THR A 201 0.51 30.76 0.57
N GLY A 202 0.73 29.92 1.57
CA GLY A 202 -0.14 28.82 1.94
C GLY A 202 0.13 27.52 1.18
N VAL A 203 0.99 27.53 0.16
CA VAL A 203 1.36 26.34 -0.59
C VAL A 203 2.44 25.56 0.13
N VAL A 204 2.19 24.26 0.33
CA VAL A 204 3.07 23.33 1.03
C VAL A 204 3.33 22.12 0.13
N ARG A 205 4.58 21.62 0.09
CA ARG A 205 4.98 20.53 -0.80
C ARG A 205 5.86 19.48 -0.11
N GLU A 206 5.70 18.23 -0.53
CA GLU A 206 6.58 17.08 -0.22
C GLU A 206 6.78 16.92 1.30
N TYR A 207 8.02 16.79 1.79
CA TYR A 207 8.29 16.61 3.21
C TYR A 207 7.76 17.74 4.12
N ALA A 208 7.40 18.89 3.60
CA ALA A 208 6.73 19.90 4.40
C ALA A 208 5.29 19.48 4.75
N ILE A 209 4.55 18.83 3.82
CA ILE A 209 3.24 18.25 4.11
C ILE A 209 3.38 17.12 5.12
N LEU A 210 4.27 16.17 4.87
CA LEU A 210 4.49 15.03 5.76
C LEU A 210 4.75 15.48 7.21
N ASN A 211 5.65 16.44 7.41
CA ASN A 211 5.98 16.95 8.74
C ASN A 211 4.78 17.67 9.38
N MET A 212 4.03 18.43 8.60
CA MET A 212 2.82 19.14 9.04
C MET A 212 1.73 18.14 9.49
N GLU A 213 1.45 17.12 8.71
CA GLU A 213 0.45 16.10 9.02
C GLU A 213 0.83 15.29 10.26
N ARG A 214 2.10 14.95 10.42
CA ARG A 214 2.62 14.33 11.64
C ARG A 214 2.39 15.19 12.87
N THR A 215 2.64 16.49 12.77
CA THR A 215 2.40 17.41 13.88
C THR A 215 0.93 17.42 14.28
N ALA A 216 0.02 17.41 13.31
CA ALA A 216 -1.42 17.33 13.56
C ALA A 216 -1.83 15.97 14.15
N ALA A 217 -1.32 14.89 13.58
CA ALA A 217 -1.58 13.53 14.05
C ALA A 217 -1.10 13.30 15.48
N ASP A 218 0.07 13.86 15.85
CA ASP A 218 0.60 13.76 17.22
C ASP A 218 -0.30 14.43 18.27
N ALA A 219 -1.11 15.40 17.87
CA ALA A 219 -2.07 16.06 18.75
C ALA A 219 -3.39 15.26 18.94
N ILE A 220 -3.63 14.22 18.15
CA ILE A 220 -4.87 13.42 18.21
C ILE A 220 -4.85 12.56 19.47
N PRO A 221 -5.91 12.61 20.31
CA PRO A 221 -6.02 11.76 21.49
C PRO A 221 -5.96 10.26 21.11
N GLU A 222 -5.25 9.48 21.91
CA GLU A 222 -5.05 8.04 21.67
C GLU A 222 -6.34 7.27 21.42
N ALA A 223 -7.39 7.52 22.22
CA ALA A 223 -8.68 6.83 22.08
C ALA A 223 -9.33 7.10 20.71
N VAL A 224 -9.22 8.34 20.21
CA VAL A 224 -9.75 8.73 18.88
C VAL A 224 -8.92 8.05 17.78
N ALA A 225 -7.60 8.06 17.89
CA ALA A 225 -6.73 7.40 16.93
C ALA A 225 -7.01 5.89 16.85
N VAL A 226 -7.14 5.20 17.99
CA VAL A 226 -7.45 3.76 18.05
C VAL A 226 -8.81 3.46 17.42
N GLU A 227 -9.83 4.30 17.65
CA GLU A 227 -11.15 4.14 17.04
C GLU A 227 -11.08 4.26 15.51
N GLN A 228 -10.37 5.26 14.98
CA GLN A 228 -10.19 5.44 13.54
C GLN A 228 -9.44 4.27 12.91
N LEU A 229 -8.32 3.86 13.49
CA LEU A 229 -7.56 2.70 13.03
C LEU A 229 -8.41 1.43 13.03
N ASN A 230 -9.19 1.19 14.09
CA ASN A 230 -10.07 0.02 14.15
C ASN A 230 -11.10 0.03 13.02
N LYS A 231 -11.71 1.18 12.73
CA LYS A 231 -12.66 1.34 11.62
C LYS A 231 -12.03 1.02 10.27
N THR A 232 -10.85 1.58 9.98
CA THR A 232 -10.11 1.32 8.73
C THR A 232 -9.76 -0.16 8.58
N LEU A 233 -9.28 -0.81 9.65
CA LEU A 233 -8.93 -2.23 9.62
C LEU A 233 -10.17 -3.13 9.55
N ASP A 234 -11.31 -2.72 10.10
CA ASP A 234 -12.58 -3.42 9.96
C ASP A 234 -13.10 -3.37 8.52
N GLU A 235 -12.95 -2.24 7.85
CA GLU A 235 -13.24 -2.10 6.42
C GLU A 235 -12.32 -3.00 5.58
N ALA A 236 -11.02 -2.96 5.82
CA ALA A 236 -10.06 -3.80 5.13
C ALA A 236 -10.41 -5.30 5.22
N LYS A 237 -10.76 -5.82 6.41
CA LYS A 237 -11.20 -7.21 6.58
C LYS A 237 -12.43 -7.56 5.75
N ALA A 238 -13.35 -6.61 5.58
CA ALA A 238 -14.57 -6.82 4.83
C ALA A 238 -14.33 -7.01 3.33
N PHE A 239 -13.17 -6.57 2.83
CA PHE A 239 -12.70 -6.84 1.48
C PHE A 239 -11.83 -8.10 1.36
N GLY A 240 -11.55 -8.79 2.47
CA GLY A 240 -10.67 -9.97 2.47
C GLY A 240 -9.18 -9.63 2.56
N ILE A 241 -8.84 -8.40 2.94
CA ILE A 241 -7.47 -8.00 3.25
C ILE A 241 -7.08 -8.65 4.58
N THR A 242 -6.00 -9.41 4.59
CA THR A 242 -5.47 -10.10 5.76
C THR A 242 -4.12 -9.57 6.20
N SER A 243 -3.45 -8.82 5.32
CA SER A 243 -2.18 -8.16 5.58
C SER A 243 -2.14 -6.79 4.93
N ILE A 244 -1.57 -5.82 5.65
CA ILE A 244 -1.31 -4.47 5.16
C ILE A 244 0.15 -4.13 5.41
N GLN A 245 0.82 -3.59 4.40
CA GLN A 245 2.14 -3.00 4.50
C GLN A 245 1.98 -1.49 4.57
N ASP A 246 1.94 -0.98 5.80
CA ASP A 246 1.64 0.42 6.12
C ASP A 246 2.89 1.29 6.04
N MET A 247 2.85 2.27 5.16
CA MET A 247 3.89 3.30 5.05
C MET A 247 3.55 4.46 5.98
N SER A 248 3.82 4.29 7.26
CA SER A 248 3.45 5.22 8.34
C SER A 248 4.02 6.63 8.09
N ASN A 249 3.28 7.43 7.32
CA ASN A 249 3.67 8.78 6.90
C ASN A 249 3.23 9.87 7.90
N ASP A 250 1.98 9.82 8.36
CA ASP A 250 1.37 10.78 9.30
C ASP A 250 1.73 10.51 10.76
N MET A 251 2.25 9.34 11.09
CA MET A 251 2.66 8.97 12.44
C MET A 251 4.14 8.58 12.49
N ALA A 252 4.86 9.04 13.51
CA ALA A 252 6.15 8.43 13.82
C ALA A 252 5.94 6.94 14.07
N PRO A 253 6.77 6.04 13.50
CA PRO A 253 6.54 4.60 13.53
C PRO A 253 6.41 4.00 14.94
N ALA A 254 7.08 4.59 15.95
CA ALA A 254 6.90 4.18 17.34
C ALA A 254 5.47 4.41 17.85
N ARG A 255 4.84 5.52 17.44
CA ARG A 255 3.45 5.83 17.75
C ARG A 255 2.51 4.90 16.98
N ALA A 256 2.73 4.69 15.70
CA ALA A 256 1.92 3.77 14.89
C ALA A 256 1.88 2.38 15.53
N VAL A 257 3.03 1.81 15.89
CA VAL A 257 3.11 0.52 16.59
C VAL A 257 2.33 0.53 17.91
N ALA A 258 2.50 1.57 18.74
CA ALA A 258 1.83 1.67 20.03
C ALA A 258 0.28 1.73 19.88
N LEU A 259 -0.20 2.35 18.82
CA LEU A 259 -1.63 2.41 18.50
C LEU A 259 -2.14 1.07 17.94
N PHE A 260 -1.44 0.47 16.98
CA PHE A 260 -1.83 -0.84 16.43
C PHE A 260 -1.85 -1.96 17.47
N GLU A 261 -0.97 -1.93 18.49
CA GLU A 261 -1.00 -2.89 19.60
C GLU A 261 -2.30 -2.80 20.43
N LYS A 262 -3.03 -1.68 20.36
CA LYS A 262 -4.28 -1.43 21.07
C LYS A 262 -5.54 -1.71 20.26
N VAL A 263 -5.39 -1.85 18.94
CA VAL A 263 -6.52 -2.17 18.06
C VAL A 263 -6.85 -3.66 18.18
N PRO A 264 -8.13 -4.02 18.49
CA PRO A 264 -8.52 -5.43 18.70
C PRO A 264 -8.64 -6.25 17.42
N THR A 265 -8.14 -5.75 16.31
CA THR A 265 -8.28 -6.38 15.00
C THR A 265 -7.14 -7.35 14.70
N PRO A 266 -7.42 -8.62 14.36
CA PRO A 266 -6.41 -9.62 14.06
C PRO A 266 -5.93 -9.57 12.60
N ILE A 267 -5.65 -8.37 12.06
CA ILE A 267 -5.01 -8.19 10.76
C ILE A 267 -3.48 -8.13 10.94
N ARG A 268 -2.75 -8.66 9.97
CA ARG A 268 -1.30 -8.52 9.95
C ARG A 268 -0.90 -7.15 9.43
N ILE A 269 -0.10 -6.44 10.19
CA ILE A 269 0.40 -5.11 9.83
C ILE A 269 1.92 -5.14 9.81
N ARG A 270 2.47 -4.75 8.67
CA ARG A 270 3.88 -4.43 8.55
C ARG A 270 4.02 -2.91 8.55
N VAL A 271 4.49 -2.34 9.66
CA VAL A 271 4.82 -0.92 9.75
C VAL A 271 6.16 -0.69 9.07
N MET A 272 6.16 0.11 8.01
CA MET A 272 7.37 0.58 7.35
C MET A 272 7.68 1.99 7.84
N CYS A 273 8.95 2.23 8.14
CA CYS A 273 9.39 3.51 8.65
C CYS A 273 9.48 4.53 7.50
N MET A 274 8.55 5.46 7.42
CA MET A 274 8.68 6.63 6.58
C MET A 274 9.12 7.81 7.45
N ALA A 275 10.43 7.98 7.63
CA ALA A 275 10.97 9.01 8.51
C ALA A 275 10.76 10.42 7.94
N GLY A 276 10.53 11.39 8.82
CA GLY A 276 10.45 12.80 8.46
C GLY A 276 11.82 13.41 8.17
N THR A 277 11.82 14.72 7.93
CA THR A 277 13.05 15.50 7.73
C THR A 277 13.07 16.71 8.64
N THR A 278 14.26 17.21 8.90
CA THR A 278 14.49 18.49 9.58
C THR A 278 15.02 19.52 8.59
N VAL A 279 15.26 20.74 9.04
CA VAL A 279 15.95 21.72 8.19
C VAL A 279 17.35 21.21 7.87
N GLY A 280 17.59 20.87 6.61
CA GLY A 280 18.89 20.46 6.07
C GLY A 280 19.29 19.00 6.25
N ALA A 281 18.46 18.12 6.84
CA ALA A 281 18.80 16.71 7.01
C ALA A 281 17.57 15.78 7.05
N ARG A 282 17.77 14.53 6.65
CA ARG A 282 16.84 13.42 6.91
C ARG A 282 16.86 13.04 8.40
N ASN A 283 15.71 12.71 9.00
CA ASN A 283 15.64 12.29 10.39
C ASN A 283 15.91 10.77 10.54
N ILE A 284 17.17 10.37 10.38
CA ILE A 284 17.59 8.97 10.47
C ILE A 284 17.42 8.36 11.87
N ASN A 285 17.24 9.17 12.91
CA ASN A 285 17.03 8.68 14.27
C ASN A 285 15.68 7.98 14.44
N GLU A 286 14.69 8.32 13.65
CA GLU A 286 13.41 7.62 13.64
C GLU A 286 13.55 6.18 13.15
N VAL A 287 14.53 5.89 12.29
CA VAL A 287 14.73 4.57 11.68
C VAL A 287 15.35 3.56 12.67
N SER A 288 16.18 4.01 13.59
CA SER A 288 17.01 3.13 14.42
C SER A 288 16.36 2.66 15.72
N ALA A 289 15.18 3.17 16.10
CA ALA A 289 14.63 3.06 17.45
C ALA A 289 13.63 1.94 17.69
N PHE A 290 13.42 1.00 16.73
CA PHE A 290 12.28 0.08 16.77
C PHE A 290 12.58 -1.34 17.23
N ARG A 291 11.61 -1.88 17.97
CA ARG A 291 11.44 -3.31 18.17
C ARG A 291 10.82 -3.93 16.91
N ARG A 292 11.57 -4.77 16.18
CA ARG A 292 11.20 -5.29 14.85
C ARG A 292 10.01 -6.27 14.84
N HIS A 293 9.64 -6.87 15.96
CA HIS A 293 8.51 -7.81 16.08
C HIS A 293 7.74 -7.53 17.36
N PRO A 294 6.94 -6.46 17.40
CA PRO A 294 6.17 -6.11 18.60
C PRO A 294 5.15 -7.17 19.00
N SER A 295 4.52 -7.85 18.03
CA SER A 295 3.60 -8.96 18.27
C SER A 295 3.66 -9.99 17.13
N SER A 296 2.88 -11.07 17.21
CA SER A 296 2.76 -12.06 16.12
C SER A 296 2.04 -11.52 14.88
N LEU A 297 1.31 -10.41 15.01
CA LEU A 297 0.55 -9.78 13.93
C LEU A 297 1.16 -8.46 13.45
N ILE A 298 2.05 -7.85 14.24
CA ILE A 298 2.68 -6.57 13.92
C ILE A 298 4.17 -6.78 13.75
N THR A 299 4.69 -6.37 12.60
CA THR A 299 6.12 -6.35 12.31
C THR A 299 6.55 -4.93 11.95
N VAL A 300 7.79 -4.57 12.27
CA VAL A 300 8.40 -3.30 11.86
C VAL A 300 9.61 -3.64 11.02
N SER A 301 9.57 -3.28 9.76
CA SER A 301 10.70 -3.52 8.84
C SER A 301 10.54 -2.70 7.58
N GLY A 302 11.66 -2.26 7.04
CA GLY A 302 11.71 -1.43 5.85
C GLY A 302 11.70 0.06 6.19
N THR A 303 12.53 0.79 5.45
CA THR A 303 12.62 2.25 5.53
C THR A 303 12.24 2.84 4.20
N LYS A 304 11.23 3.71 4.18
CA LYS A 304 10.73 4.40 2.99
C LYS A 304 11.26 5.82 2.92
N TRP A 305 11.71 6.22 1.72
CA TRP A 305 12.03 7.60 1.38
C TRP A 305 11.35 8.01 0.08
N MET A 306 10.94 9.28 -0.03
CA MET A 306 10.50 9.88 -1.28
C MET A 306 11.71 10.53 -1.95
N ILE A 307 12.25 9.93 -3.02
CA ILE A 307 13.45 10.42 -3.70
C ILE A 307 13.15 11.32 -4.90
N ASP A 308 11.93 11.32 -5.36
CA ASP A 308 11.37 12.25 -6.33
C ASP A 308 9.92 12.57 -5.95
N GLY A 309 9.32 13.54 -6.60
CA GLY A 309 7.92 13.88 -6.40
C GLY A 309 7.01 13.19 -7.40
N VAL A 310 5.84 13.77 -7.59
CA VAL A 310 4.90 13.32 -8.62
C VAL A 310 4.84 14.34 -9.76
N PRO A 311 4.70 13.88 -11.01
CA PRO A 311 4.69 14.78 -12.17
C PRO A 311 3.61 15.86 -12.10
N ILE A 312 2.51 15.57 -11.42
CA ILE A 312 1.34 16.44 -11.33
C ILE A 312 1.63 17.72 -10.53
N GLU A 313 2.38 17.64 -9.44
CA GLU A 313 2.72 18.76 -8.56
C GLU A 313 4.06 19.43 -8.91
N GLY A 314 4.82 18.85 -9.84
CA GLY A 314 6.08 19.41 -10.31
C GLY A 314 7.14 19.59 -9.23
N THR A 315 7.08 18.79 -8.18
CA THR A 315 7.99 18.75 -7.03
C THR A 315 8.39 20.15 -6.52
N PHE A 316 9.54 20.69 -6.93
CA PHE A 316 10.02 22.01 -6.50
C PHE A 316 9.88 23.09 -7.59
N THR A 317 9.19 22.82 -8.68
CA THR A 317 8.96 23.82 -9.72
C THR A 317 8.01 24.89 -9.17
N PRO A 318 8.39 26.18 -9.16
CA PRO A 318 7.52 27.27 -8.71
C PRO A 318 6.22 27.29 -9.53
N ARG A 319 5.10 27.57 -8.88
CA ARG A 319 3.77 27.59 -9.52
C ARG A 319 3.69 28.60 -10.68
N ASP A 320 4.37 29.72 -10.55
CA ASP A 320 4.44 30.77 -11.57
C ASP A 320 5.31 30.39 -12.79
N ALA A 321 6.22 29.44 -12.63
CA ALA A 321 7.05 28.91 -13.72
C ALA A 321 6.32 27.86 -14.55
N VAL A 322 5.22 27.28 -14.05
CA VAL A 322 4.44 26.23 -14.71
C VAL A 322 3.18 26.82 -15.33
N HIS A 323 3.32 27.54 -16.44
CA HIS A 323 2.19 28.16 -17.13
C HIS A 323 1.27 27.16 -17.86
N LYS A 324 1.70 25.91 -18.04
CA LYS A 324 0.89 24.81 -18.60
C LYS A 324 1.36 23.49 -18.01
N PRO A 325 0.44 22.56 -17.69
CA PRO A 325 0.86 21.17 -17.56
C PRO A 325 1.63 20.81 -18.82
N PRO A 326 2.72 20.04 -18.71
CA PRO A 326 3.54 19.69 -19.87
C PRO A 326 2.66 19.09 -20.98
N ALA A 327 2.93 19.49 -22.22
CA ALA A 327 2.25 18.93 -23.37
C ALA A 327 2.86 17.55 -23.69
N PRO A 328 2.08 16.62 -24.28
CA PRO A 328 2.60 15.34 -24.73
C PRO A 328 3.81 15.52 -25.66
N PRO A 329 4.75 14.57 -25.67
CA PRO A 329 4.70 13.24 -25.08
C PRO A 329 5.01 13.25 -23.58
N PHE A 330 4.25 12.42 -22.83
CA PHE A 330 4.35 12.30 -21.35
C PHE A 330 5.66 11.74 -20.88
N ASP A 331 6.33 10.95 -21.68
CA ASP A 331 7.68 10.45 -21.42
C ASP A 331 8.62 11.54 -20.89
N ALA A 332 8.48 12.78 -21.38
CA ALA A 332 9.29 13.89 -20.93
C ALA A 332 9.05 14.27 -19.45
N VAL A 333 7.82 14.18 -18.97
CA VAL A 333 7.48 14.56 -17.59
C VAL A 333 8.07 13.57 -16.59
N PHE A 334 7.91 12.28 -16.85
CA PHE A 334 8.52 11.24 -16.03
C PHE A 334 10.04 11.19 -16.21
N HIS A 335 10.54 11.55 -17.38
CA HIS A 335 11.95 11.56 -17.67
C HIS A 335 12.70 12.68 -16.93
N ASP A 336 12.12 13.86 -16.84
CA ASP A 336 12.74 15.07 -16.32
C ASP A 336 12.31 15.42 -14.88
N LEU A 337 11.56 14.55 -14.20
CA LEU A 337 11.11 14.78 -12.82
C LEU A 337 12.33 14.91 -11.90
N PRO A 338 12.50 16.06 -11.22
CA PRO A 338 13.68 16.33 -10.40
C PRO A 338 13.69 15.47 -9.13
N LEU A 339 14.90 15.20 -8.64
CA LEU A 339 15.09 14.50 -7.38
C LEU A 339 14.74 15.40 -6.18
N THR A 340 14.08 14.82 -5.19
CA THR A 340 13.81 15.43 -3.88
C THR A 340 15.10 15.62 -3.07
N PHE A 341 16.03 14.67 -3.20
CA PHE A 341 17.30 14.69 -2.50
C PHE A 341 18.49 14.62 -3.47
N PRO A 342 19.63 15.21 -3.11
CA PRO A 342 20.88 15.01 -3.86
C PRO A 342 21.24 13.53 -3.99
N VAL A 343 21.91 13.13 -5.07
CA VAL A 343 22.36 11.74 -5.32
C VAL A 343 23.22 11.19 -4.18
N THR A 344 23.96 12.05 -3.48
CA THR A 344 24.74 11.66 -2.29
C THR A 344 23.88 11.11 -1.16
N GLU A 345 22.66 11.64 -0.98
CA GLU A 345 21.70 11.13 0.00
C GLU A 345 21.14 9.77 -0.42
N ILE A 346 20.87 9.55 -1.71
CA ILE A 346 20.45 8.24 -2.22
C ILE A 346 21.48 7.17 -1.89
N ALA A 347 22.77 7.47 -2.11
CA ALA A 347 23.85 6.56 -1.73
C ALA A 347 23.96 6.37 -0.20
N ALA A 348 23.61 7.38 0.60
CA ALA A 348 23.54 7.26 2.05
C ALA A 348 22.39 6.35 2.49
N MET A 349 21.20 6.48 1.92
CA MET A 349 20.04 5.60 2.17
C MET A 349 20.38 4.12 1.93
N LEU A 350 21.08 3.82 0.84
CA LEU A 350 21.56 2.46 0.55
C LEU A 350 22.52 1.95 1.63
N ARG A 351 23.50 2.74 2.05
CA ARG A 351 24.45 2.35 3.11
C ARG A 351 23.76 2.16 4.46
N GLU A 352 22.81 3.00 4.79
CA GLU A 352 21.99 2.92 6.01
C GLU A 352 21.16 1.64 6.04
N SER A 353 20.53 1.29 4.92
CA SER A 353 19.75 0.04 4.82
C SER A 353 20.64 -1.20 5.05
N VAL A 354 21.87 -1.17 4.55
CA VAL A 354 22.85 -2.24 4.79
C VAL A 354 23.28 -2.28 6.26
N ALA A 355 23.62 -1.12 6.83
CA ALA A 355 24.08 -1.03 8.23
C ALA A 355 23.00 -1.49 9.22
N ASN A 356 21.74 -1.17 8.94
CA ASN A 356 20.58 -1.56 9.75
C ASN A 356 20.07 -2.97 9.43
N ASN A 357 20.62 -3.64 8.41
CA ASN A 357 20.10 -4.88 7.86
C ASN A 357 18.57 -4.80 7.61
N ASP A 358 18.16 -3.71 6.96
CA ASP A 358 16.77 -3.41 6.70
C ASP A 358 16.50 -3.21 5.21
N GLN A 359 15.26 -3.41 4.78
CA GLN A 359 14.86 -3.23 3.39
C GLN A 359 14.72 -1.73 3.08
N LEU A 360 15.28 -1.29 1.95
CA LEU A 360 15.06 0.05 1.44
C LEU A 360 13.85 0.06 0.49
N LEU A 361 12.94 1.00 0.73
CA LEU A 361 11.82 1.32 -0.13
C LEU A 361 11.96 2.78 -0.59
N VAL A 362 11.71 3.04 -1.86
CA VAL A 362 11.80 4.40 -2.40
C VAL A 362 10.59 4.71 -3.27
N HIS A 363 9.97 5.87 -3.03
CA HIS A 363 9.05 6.46 -3.99
C HIS A 363 9.86 6.85 -5.22
N VAL A 364 9.51 6.26 -6.35
CA VAL A 364 10.16 6.47 -7.64
C VAL A 364 9.09 6.60 -8.71
N SER A 365 8.70 7.82 -9.04
CA SER A 365 7.79 8.10 -10.16
C SER A 365 8.55 8.52 -11.42
N GLY A 366 9.77 9.05 -11.30
CA GLY A 366 10.56 9.56 -12.41
C GLY A 366 11.69 8.64 -12.86
N TYR A 367 12.08 8.77 -14.14
CA TYR A 367 13.24 8.08 -14.72
C TYR A 367 14.55 8.44 -14.01
N LEU A 368 14.74 9.73 -13.68
CA LEU A 368 15.96 10.19 -13.00
C LEU A 368 16.09 9.55 -11.62
N GLY A 369 14.97 9.37 -10.88
CA GLY A 369 14.93 8.68 -9.60
C GLY A 369 15.34 7.21 -9.74
N ALA A 370 14.71 6.49 -10.66
CA ALA A 370 15.03 5.10 -10.95
C ALA A 370 16.50 4.91 -11.36
N LYS A 371 16.98 5.76 -12.27
CA LYS A 371 18.37 5.73 -12.73
C LYS A 371 19.36 6.04 -11.62
N ALA A 372 19.11 7.07 -10.82
CA ALA A 372 19.98 7.47 -9.72
C ALA A 372 20.10 6.36 -8.66
N MET A 373 18.99 5.67 -8.34
CA MET A 373 19.02 4.50 -7.46
C MET A 373 19.89 3.38 -8.04
N LEU A 374 19.69 3.02 -9.30
CA LEU A 374 20.47 1.97 -9.96
C LEU A 374 21.96 2.32 -10.02
N ASP A 375 22.31 3.58 -10.36
CA ASP A 375 23.70 4.04 -10.41
C ASP A 375 24.36 4.01 -9.01
N ALA A 376 23.60 4.38 -7.96
CA ALA A 376 24.08 4.27 -6.59
C ALA A 376 24.24 2.80 -6.14
N MET A 377 23.38 1.90 -6.59
CA MET A 377 23.52 0.46 -6.33
C MET A 377 24.72 -0.14 -7.05
N ASP A 378 25.06 0.31 -8.27
CA ASP A 378 26.30 -0.06 -8.97
C ASP A 378 27.53 0.33 -8.12
N ALA A 379 27.53 1.56 -7.59
CA ALA A 379 28.64 2.08 -6.80
C ALA A 379 28.77 1.44 -5.41
N THR A 380 27.73 0.77 -4.90
CA THR A 380 27.66 0.27 -3.50
C THR A 380 27.60 -1.25 -3.38
N GLY A 381 27.74 -2.03 -4.46
CA GLY A 381 27.81 -3.48 -4.35
C GLY A 381 27.41 -4.28 -5.58
N GLY A 382 26.72 -3.67 -6.53
CA GLY A 382 26.29 -4.32 -7.78
C GLY A 382 25.16 -5.36 -7.61
N PRO A 383 24.73 -6.02 -8.71
CA PRO A 383 23.54 -6.87 -8.72
C PRO A 383 23.59 -8.06 -7.76
N ALA A 384 24.73 -8.75 -7.66
CA ALA A 384 24.87 -9.92 -6.78
C ALA A 384 24.65 -9.59 -5.30
N PHE A 385 25.05 -8.39 -4.88
CA PHE A 385 24.88 -7.93 -3.50
C PHE A 385 23.43 -7.49 -3.21
N TRP A 386 22.82 -6.75 -4.15
CA TRP A 386 21.52 -6.12 -3.92
C TRP A 386 20.34 -7.05 -4.16
N ARG A 387 20.45 -8.05 -5.04
CA ARG A 387 19.34 -8.95 -5.41
C ARG A 387 18.66 -9.59 -4.19
N ALA A 388 19.43 -10.04 -3.21
CA ALA A 388 18.88 -10.66 -2.02
C ALA A 388 18.21 -9.66 -1.04
N ARG A 389 18.44 -8.36 -1.23
CA ARG A 389 17.90 -7.30 -0.36
C ARG A 389 16.55 -6.79 -0.84
N ARG A 390 16.16 -7.11 -2.06
CA ARG A 390 14.84 -6.79 -2.64
C ARG A 390 14.47 -5.33 -2.40
N VAL A 391 15.35 -4.38 -2.81
CA VAL A 391 15.00 -2.96 -2.78
C VAL A 391 13.68 -2.78 -3.51
N ARG A 392 12.78 -1.96 -2.95
CA ARG A 392 11.47 -1.73 -3.55
C ARG A 392 11.43 -0.37 -4.22
N PHE A 393 10.87 -0.36 -5.43
CA PHE A 393 10.46 0.85 -6.11
C PHE A 393 8.94 0.95 -6.00
N GLU A 394 8.50 1.92 -5.21
CA GLU A 394 7.08 2.23 -5.08
C GLU A 394 6.66 3.08 -6.27
N HIS A 395 5.55 2.74 -6.87
CA HIS A 395 5.01 3.23 -8.14
C HIS A 395 5.83 2.75 -9.35
N GLY A 396 7.04 3.22 -9.54
CA GLY A 396 7.90 2.79 -10.64
C GLY A 396 7.43 3.25 -12.02
N ASP A 397 6.60 4.30 -12.10
CA ASP A 397 6.03 4.80 -13.37
C ASP A 397 7.10 5.22 -14.37
N GLY A 398 8.23 5.74 -13.90
CA GLY A 398 9.38 6.16 -14.70
C GLY A 398 10.38 5.04 -15.05
N ILE A 399 10.02 3.78 -14.85
CA ILE A 399 10.86 2.66 -15.28
C ILE A 399 10.61 2.39 -16.76
N PHE A 400 11.49 2.93 -17.62
CA PHE A 400 11.43 2.72 -19.07
C PHE A 400 12.16 1.44 -19.50
N PRO A 401 11.93 0.93 -20.72
CA PRO A 401 12.47 -0.34 -21.20
C PRO A 401 13.99 -0.48 -21.14
N ASP A 402 14.74 0.62 -21.25
CA ASP A 402 16.21 0.64 -21.15
C ASP A 402 16.71 0.31 -19.73
N LEU A 403 15.86 0.50 -18.71
CA LEU A 403 16.18 0.17 -17.31
C LEU A 403 15.78 -1.27 -16.92
N TYR A 404 14.93 -1.95 -17.69
CA TYR A 404 14.34 -3.26 -17.30
C TYR A 404 15.40 -4.30 -16.96
N ALA A 405 16.45 -4.41 -17.76
CA ALA A 405 17.52 -5.37 -17.51
C ALA A 405 18.20 -5.12 -16.16
N ARG A 406 18.50 -3.85 -15.86
CA ARG A 406 19.12 -3.48 -14.58
C ARG A 406 18.16 -3.72 -13.40
N VAL A 407 16.91 -3.27 -13.48
CA VAL A 407 15.88 -3.48 -12.44
C VAL A 407 15.76 -4.97 -12.11
N LYS A 408 15.68 -5.83 -13.14
CA LYS A 408 15.65 -7.29 -12.96
C LYS A 408 16.93 -7.82 -12.33
N ASP A 409 18.09 -7.41 -12.81
CA ASP A 409 19.40 -7.92 -12.35
C ASP A 409 19.64 -7.57 -10.89
N TYR A 410 19.19 -6.40 -10.44
CA TYR A 410 19.24 -5.97 -9.06
C TYR A 410 18.20 -6.63 -8.16
N GLY A 411 17.24 -7.37 -8.73
CA GLY A 411 16.17 -8.02 -7.98
C GLY A 411 15.22 -7.02 -7.30
N ILE A 412 15.03 -5.89 -7.94
CA ILE A 412 14.10 -4.86 -7.46
C ILE A 412 12.67 -5.39 -7.55
N VAL A 413 11.86 -5.13 -6.54
CA VAL A 413 10.42 -5.37 -6.56
C VAL A 413 9.73 -4.05 -6.85
N VAL A 414 8.91 -4.02 -7.90
CA VAL A 414 8.10 -2.84 -8.22
C VAL A 414 6.73 -3.00 -7.59
N VAL A 415 6.24 -1.96 -6.91
CA VAL A 415 4.91 -1.95 -6.29
C VAL A 415 4.06 -0.92 -7.01
N GLN A 416 3.05 -1.39 -7.75
CA GLN A 416 2.17 -0.56 -8.56
C GLN A 416 0.82 -0.34 -7.86
N ASN A 417 0.17 0.78 -8.19
CA ASN A 417 -1.09 1.21 -7.60
C ASN A 417 -2.11 1.53 -8.72
N PRO A 418 -2.73 0.52 -9.35
CA PRO A 418 -3.57 0.72 -10.54
C PRO A 418 -4.78 1.63 -10.35
N SER A 419 -5.25 1.83 -9.10
CA SER A 419 -6.29 2.82 -8.78
C SER A 419 -5.89 4.25 -9.15
N HIS A 420 -4.60 4.56 -9.25
CA HIS A 420 -4.13 5.86 -9.73
C HIS A 420 -4.56 6.16 -11.17
N LEU A 421 -4.76 5.13 -12.00
CA LEU A 421 -5.33 5.29 -13.35
C LEU A 421 -6.75 5.87 -13.34
N MET A 422 -7.46 5.78 -12.21
CA MET A 422 -8.82 6.33 -12.05
C MET A 422 -8.82 7.84 -11.78
N GLY A 423 -7.91 8.29 -10.90
CA GLY A 423 -7.98 9.63 -10.30
C GLY A 423 -7.52 10.74 -11.23
N PHE A 424 -6.74 10.40 -12.22
CA PHE A 424 -6.08 11.38 -13.07
C PHE A 424 -6.83 11.68 -14.36
N GLY A 425 -7.99 11.05 -14.59
CA GLY A 425 -8.99 11.46 -15.58
C GLY A 425 -9.62 12.84 -15.29
N LEU A 426 -8.92 13.69 -14.54
CA LEU A 426 -9.29 15.04 -14.19
C LEU A 426 -9.11 16.03 -15.34
N SER A 427 -8.76 15.58 -16.52
CA SER A 427 -8.71 16.42 -17.67
C SER A 427 -9.28 15.69 -18.88
N ASP A 428 -10.02 16.41 -19.72
CA ASP A 428 -10.19 16.09 -21.14
C ASP A 428 -8.82 16.08 -21.87
N ARG A 429 -7.72 16.08 -21.10
CA ARG A 429 -6.35 16.03 -21.58
C ARG A 429 -5.80 14.64 -21.29
N PRO A 430 -5.25 13.99 -22.31
CA PRO A 430 -4.44 12.78 -22.11
C PRO A 430 -3.15 13.05 -21.31
N ALA A 431 -3.18 14.07 -20.42
CA ALA A 431 -1.97 14.67 -19.85
C ALA A 431 -1.33 13.89 -18.72
N PHE A 432 -2.01 12.89 -18.18
CA PHE A 432 -1.43 12.03 -17.15
C PHE A 432 -1.64 10.58 -17.57
N ASP A 433 -0.91 10.23 -18.59
CA ASP A 433 -0.74 8.88 -19.03
C ASP A 433 0.26 8.20 -18.10
N LEU A 434 -0.21 7.89 -16.88
CA LEU A 434 0.57 7.03 -16.01
C LEU A 434 0.81 5.74 -16.76
N SER A 435 2.06 5.45 -17.03
CA SER A 435 2.39 4.30 -17.87
C SER A 435 2.06 3.00 -17.17
N GLN A 436 2.26 2.93 -15.85
CA GLN A 436 2.11 1.71 -15.03
C GLN A 436 2.34 0.44 -15.89
N PRO A 437 3.57 0.15 -16.29
CA PRO A 437 3.88 -0.85 -17.30
C PRO A 437 3.78 -2.28 -16.73
N LEU A 438 2.57 -2.68 -16.30
CA LEU A 438 2.33 -3.93 -15.57
C LEU A 438 2.74 -5.16 -16.39
N GLU A 439 2.22 -5.29 -17.60
CA GLU A 439 2.53 -6.44 -18.46
C GLU A 439 3.99 -6.41 -18.93
N SER A 440 4.51 -5.24 -19.28
CA SER A 440 5.90 -5.07 -19.71
C SER A 440 6.91 -5.46 -18.62
N LEU A 441 6.65 -5.07 -17.37
CA LEU A 441 7.49 -5.46 -16.22
C LEU A 441 7.40 -6.97 -15.96
N LEU A 442 6.20 -7.55 -15.97
CA LEU A 442 6.01 -9.00 -15.80
C LEU A 442 6.67 -9.78 -16.92
N ALA A 443 6.52 -9.37 -18.19
CA ALA A 443 7.17 -9.99 -19.35
C ALA A 443 8.70 -9.90 -19.28
N ALA A 444 9.25 -8.82 -18.73
CA ALA A 444 10.67 -8.69 -18.45
C ALA A 444 11.15 -9.61 -17.31
N GLY A 445 10.23 -10.20 -16.53
CA GLY A 445 10.52 -11.03 -15.37
C GLY A 445 10.88 -10.21 -14.12
N ILE A 446 10.37 -8.99 -14.02
CA ILE A 446 10.49 -8.12 -12.86
C ILE A 446 9.31 -8.43 -11.93
N PRO A 447 9.51 -8.68 -10.63
CA PRO A 447 8.43 -8.89 -9.69
C PRO A 447 7.57 -7.63 -9.54
N VAL A 448 6.26 -7.74 -9.83
CA VAL A 448 5.27 -6.66 -9.64
C VAL A 448 4.33 -7.07 -8.51
N ALA A 449 4.30 -6.29 -7.42
CA ALA A 449 3.30 -6.37 -6.38
C ALA A 449 2.27 -5.25 -6.55
N LEU A 450 1.07 -5.41 -5.97
CA LEU A 450 0.05 -4.38 -5.98
C LEU A 450 -0.21 -3.85 -4.57
N GLY A 451 -0.44 -2.54 -4.49
CA GLY A 451 -0.87 -1.84 -3.31
C GLY A 451 -2.03 -0.89 -3.61
N SER A 452 -2.76 -0.47 -2.58
CA SER A 452 -3.90 0.43 -2.76
C SER A 452 -3.46 1.87 -2.98
N ASP A 453 -2.61 2.38 -2.12
CA ASP A 453 -2.17 3.79 -2.08
C ASP A 453 -3.34 4.75 -2.34
N GLY A 454 -4.42 4.55 -1.59
CA GLY A 454 -5.69 5.24 -1.77
C GLY A 454 -6.88 4.38 -1.33
N PRO A 455 -7.83 4.05 -2.23
CA PRO A 455 -9.05 3.34 -1.83
C PRO A 455 -8.78 1.98 -1.19
N THR A 456 -9.37 1.71 -0.04
CA THR A 456 -9.24 0.41 0.66
C THR A 456 -9.71 -0.78 -0.18
N ASN A 457 -10.57 -0.55 -1.17
CA ASN A 457 -11.14 -1.61 -2.02
C ASN A 457 -10.13 -2.17 -3.03
N PRO A 458 -9.52 -3.36 -2.82
CA PRO A 458 -8.49 -3.92 -3.69
C PRO A 458 -9.03 -4.33 -5.07
N TYR A 459 -10.35 -4.53 -5.18
CA TYR A 459 -10.99 -4.91 -6.45
C TYR A 459 -11.06 -3.76 -7.45
N LEU A 460 -10.91 -2.51 -7.00
CA LEU A 460 -10.67 -1.36 -7.88
C LEU A 460 -9.30 -1.48 -8.55
N ASN A 461 -8.25 -1.78 -7.79
CA ASN A 461 -6.92 -2.00 -8.35
C ASN A 461 -6.89 -3.20 -9.30
N ILE A 462 -7.56 -4.31 -8.96
CA ILE A 462 -7.70 -5.46 -9.87
C ILE A 462 -8.44 -5.04 -11.14
N LEU A 463 -9.50 -4.24 -11.05
CA LEU A 463 -10.21 -3.73 -12.21
C LEU A 463 -9.25 -2.94 -13.12
N PHE A 464 -8.59 -1.92 -12.58
CA PHE A 464 -7.73 -1.04 -13.38
C PHE A 464 -6.49 -1.75 -13.92
N ALA A 465 -5.90 -2.68 -13.19
CA ALA A 465 -4.81 -3.53 -13.68
C ALA A 465 -5.24 -4.41 -14.86
N THR A 466 -6.50 -4.82 -14.91
CA THR A 466 -7.01 -5.76 -15.94
C THR A 466 -7.68 -5.09 -17.14
N ILE A 467 -8.05 -3.81 -17.05
CA ILE A 467 -8.53 -3.05 -18.20
C ILE A 467 -7.52 -2.07 -18.74
N HIS A 468 -6.66 -1.56 -17.89
CA HIS A 468 -5.62 -0.55 -18.14
C HIS A 468 -6.06 0.52 -19.13
N ALA A 469 -6.93 1.45 -18.67
CA ALA A 469 -7.69 2.34 -19.53
C ALA A 469 -6.82 3.18 -20.50
N ASN A 470 -5.61 3.55 -20.07
CA ASN A 470 -4.69 4.38 -20.85
C ASN A 470 -3.87 3.53 -21.86
N HIS A 471 -3.39 2.35 -21.42
CA HIS A 471 -2.56 1.44 -22.21
C HIS A 471 -3.10 0.02 -22.13
N PRO A 472 -4.10 -0.36 -22.94
CA PRO A 472 -4.68 -1.71 -22.89
C PRO A 472 -3.67 -2.85 -23.11
N SER A 473 -2.52 -2.57 -23.74
CA SER A 473 -1.40 -3.52 -23.89
C SER A 473 -0.68 -3.82 -22.59
N GLU A 474 -0.82 -2.98 -21.57
CA GLU A 474 -0.26 -3.17 -20.24
C GLU A 474 -1.25 -3.87 -19.29
N ALA A 475 -2.45 -4.21 -19.76
CA ALA A 475 -3.42 -4.95 -18.98
C ALA A 475 -2.94 -6.38 -18.68
N ILE A 476 -3.05 -6.77 -17.42
CA ILE A 476 -2.71 -8.13 -16.96
C ILE A 476 -3.96 -8.97 -16.73
N THR A 477 -3.83 -10.28 -16.60
CA THR A 477 -4.98 -11.16 -16.28
C THR A 477 -5.42 -10.97 -14.81
N ARG A 478 -6.64 -11.39 -14.49
CA ARG A 478 -7.15 -11.34 -13.12
C ARG A 478 -6.36 -12.24 -12.18
N GLU A 479 -5.92 -13.40 -12.66
CA GLU A 479 -5.05 -14.30 -11.94
C GLU A 479 -3.69 -13.63 -11.64
N GLN A 480 -3.08 -12.97 -12.62
CA GLN A 480 -1.84 -12.21 -12.40
C GLN A 480 -2.04 -11.08 -11.38
N ALA A 481 -3.15 -10.35 -11.44
CA ALA A 481 -3.46 -9.29 -10.48
C ALA A 481 -3.67 -9.84 -9.06
N VAL A 482 -4.35 -10.99 -8.90
CA VAL A 482 -4.49 -11.66 -7.59
C VAL A 482 -3.13 -12.15 -7.08
N ILE A 483 -2.29 -12.74 -7.94
CA ILE A 483 -0.92 -13.15 -7.56
C ILE A 483 -0.12 -11.94 -7.10
N ALA A 484 -0.23 -10.81 -7.81
CA ALA A 484 0.44 -9.57 -7.46
C ALA A 484 -0.01 -9.03 -6.08
N TYR A 485 -1.31 -9.14 -5.76
CA TYR A 485 -1.87 -8.75 -4.44
C TYR A 485 -1.69 -9.81 -3.33
N THR A 486 -1.14 -10.96 -3.63
CA THR A 486 -1.02 -12.03 -2.64
C THR A 486 0.41 -12.55 -2.55
N LEU A 487 0.83 -13.41 -3.47
CA LEU A 487 2.15 -14.05 -3.43
C LEU A 487 3.28 -13.05 -3.67
N THR A 488 3.16 -12.16 -4.67
CA THR A 488 4.22 -11.20 -4.94
C THR A 488 4.28 -10.12 -3.86
N SER A 489 3.15 -9.71 -3.29
CA SER A 489 3.13 -8.82 -2.11
C SER A 489 3.81 -9.47 -0.89
N ALA A 490 3.60 -10.78 -0.67
CA ALA A 490 4.33 -11.51 0.37
C ALA A 490 5.83 -11.62 0.05
N TYR A 491 6.20 -11.80 -1.22
CA TYR A 491 7.59 -11.77 -1.66
C TYR A 491 8.25 -10.40 -1.43
N ALA A 492 7.50 -9.31 -1.63
CA ALA A 492 7.98 -7.95 -1.42
C ALA A 492 8.39 -7.67 0.04
N GLU A 493 7.89 -8.46 1.00
CA GLU A 493 8.19 -8.34 2.44
C GLU A 493 8.92 -9.56 3.03
N PHE A 494 9.46 -10.45 2.17
CA PHE A 494 10.18 -11.69 2.58
C PHE A 494 9.31 -12.74 3.30
N MET A 495 8.00 -12.72 3.10
CA MET A 495 7.03 -13.62 3.75
C MET A 495 6.41 -14.65 2.80
N GLU A 496 6.91 -14.79 1.57
CA GLU A 496 6.38 -15.71 0.58
C GLU A 496 6.44 -17.20 0.97
N LYS A 497 7.28 -17.54 1.93
CA LYS A 497 7.35 -18.90 2.48
C LYS A 497 6.24 -19.18 3.48
N ASP A 498 5.72 -18.13 4.12
CA ASP A 498 4.72 -18.23 5.19
C ASP A 498 3.30 -17.88 4.75
N LYS A 499 3.13 -16.96 3.79
CA LYS A 499 1.80 -16.51 3.33
C LYS A 499 1.77 -16.17 1.83
N GLY A 500 0.65 -15.67 1.33
CA GLY A 500 0.48 -15.19 -0.04
C GLY A 500 0.06 -16.26 -1.05
N SER A 501 0.06 -17.55 -0.68
CA SER A 501 -0.57 -18.60 -1.49
C SER A 501 -1.19 -19.68 -0.61
N ILE A 502 -2.15 -20.43 -1.15
CA ILE A 502 -2.82 -21.56 -0.48
C ILE A 502 -2.00 -22.82 -0.75
N ALA A 503 -1.01 -23.08 0.09
CA ALA A 503 -0.14 -24.23 0.00
C ALA A 503 0.08 -24.84 1.38
N VAL A 504 0.40 -26.14 1.42
CA VAL A 504 0.66 -26.85 2.67
C VAL A 504 1.83 -26.23 3.42
N GLY A 505 1.63 -25.99 4.71
CA GLY A 505 2.62 -25.35 5.60
C GLY A 505 2.47 -23.85 5.74
N LYS A 506 1.77 -23.17 4.83
CA LYS A 506 1.55 -21.72 4.92
C LYS A 506 0.44 -21.34 5.89
N LEU A 507 0.46 -20.09 6.32
CA LEU A 507 -0.58 -19.49 7.16
C LEU A 507 -1.94 -19.55 6.45
N ALA A 508 -2.97 -19.84 7.22
CA ALA A 508 -4.34 -19.86 6.72
C ALA A 508 -4.94 -18.45 6.75
N ASP A 509 -4.36 -17.54 5.95
CA ASP A 509 -4.85 -16.21 5.65
C ASP A 509 -5.63 -16.31 4.35
N LEU A 510 -6.97 -16.20 4.40
CA LEU A 510 -7.87 -16.62 3.33
C LEU A 510 -9.06 -15.68 3.21
N ALA A 511 -9.56 -15.50 1.98
CA ALA A 511 -10.78 -14.77 1.70
C ALA A 511 -11.74 -15.57 0.80
N VAL A 512 -12.97 -15.81 1.26
CA VAL A 512 -14.07 -16.31 0.44
C VAL A 512 -14.88 -15.13 -0.05
N LEU A 513 -15.13 -15.05 -1.34
CA LEU A 513 -15.66 -13.87 -1.99
C LEU A 513 -17.16 -13.99 -2.28
N SER A 514 -17.84 -12.84 -2.31
CA SER A 514 -19.26 -12.74 -2.63
C SER A 514 -19.59 -13.09 -4.09
N GLN A 515 -18.57 -13.08 -4.96
CA GLN A 515 -18.71 -13.40 -6.39
C GLN A 515 -17.40 -13.94 -6.95
N ASP A 516 -17.48 -14.57 -8.13
CA ASP A 516 -16.30 -15.08 -8.83
C ASP A 516 -15.59 -13.95 -9.59
N ILE A 517 -14.57 -13.37 -8.97
CA ILE A 517 -13.80 -12.25 -9.54
C ILE A 517 -13.08 -12.61 -10.85
N PHE A 518 -12.92 -13.88 -11.18
CA PHE A 518 -12.26 -14.32 -12.41
C PHE A 518 -13.20 -14.31 -13.63
N THR A 519 -14.52 -14.30 -13.41
CA THR A 519 -15.53 -14.44 -14.48
C THR A 519 -16.56 -13.30 -14.53
N VAL A 520 -16.77 -12.57 -13.44
CA VAL A 520 -17.73 -11.45 -13.43
C VAL A 520 -17.35 -10.35 -14.43
N PRO A 521 -18.32 -9.60 -15.00
CA PRO A 521 -18.05 -8.44 -15.82
C PRO A 521 -17.16 -7.42 -15.08
N PRO A 522 -16.25 -6.70 -15.77
CA PRO A 522 -15.33 -5.76 -15.11
C PRO A 522 -16.01 -4.77 -14.18
N GLN A 523 -17.13 -4.19 -14.55
CA GLN A 523 -17.91 -3.22 -13.76
C GLN A 523 -18.47 -3.78 -12.44
N GLU A 524 -18.53 -5.10 -12.29
CA GLU A 524 -18.97 -5.76 -11.06
C GLU A 524 -17.82 -5.99 -10.06
N LEU A 525 -16.56 -5.96 -10.52
CA LEU A 525 -15.40 -6.19 -9.64
C LEU A 525 -15.40 -5.29 -8.39
N PRO A 526 -15.64 -3.98 -8.46
CA PRO A 526 -15.62 -3.11 -7.29
C PRO A 526 -16.69 -3.42 -6.24
N LYS A 527 -17.74 -4.18 -6.60
CA LYS A 527 -18.82 -4.61 -5.69
C LYS A 527 -18.44 -5.85 -4.87
N THR A 528 -17.29 -6.47 -5.15
CA THR A 528 -16.83 -7.66 -4.45
C THR A 528 -16.56 -7.36 -2.99
N GLN A 529 -17.00 -8.26 -2.12
CA GLN A 529 -16.69 -8.27 -0.69
C GLN A 529 -16.31 -9.68 -0.25
N ALA A 530 -15.64 -9.80 0.89
CA ALA A 530 -15.45 -11.09 1.51
C ALA A 530 -16.71 -11.48 2.32
N VAL A 531 -17.19 -12.70 2.08
CA VAL A 531 -18.25 -13.32 2.89
C VAL A 531 -17.67 -14.08 4.08
N LEU A 532 -16.39 -14.47 3.95
CA LEU A 532 -15.62 -15.10 5.02
C LEU A 532 -14.16 -14.67 4.90
N THR A 533 -13.58 -14.14 5.97
CA THR A 533 -12.14 -13.81 6.04
C THR A 533 -11.51 -14.57 7.21
N LEU A 534 -10.37 -15.20 6.95
CA LEU A 534 -9.58 -15.88 7.98
C LEU A 534 -8.18 -15.25 8.05
N VAL A 535 -7.69 -15.06 9.28
CA VAL A 535 -6.31 -14.64 9.57
C VAL A 535 -5.71 -15.66 10.52
N GLY A 536 -4.65 -16.36 10.10
CA GLY A 536 -4.06 -17.45 10.88
C GLY A 536 -5.09 -18.51 11.27
N GLY A 537 -5.99 -18.90 10.35
CA GLY A 537 -7.04 -19.88 10.57
C GLY A 537 -8.20 -19.44 11.45
N LYS A 538 -8.14 -18.24 12.04
CA LYS A 538 -9.23 -17.66 12.83
C LYS A 538 -10.17 -16.87 11.91
N ILE A 539 -11.46 -17.12 12.05
CA ILE A 539 -12.49 -16.37 11.31
C ILE A 539 -12.63 -14.98 11.91
N VAL A 540 -12.35 -13.95 11.10
CA VAL A 540 -12.43 -12.53 11.48
C VAL A 540 -13.60 -11.80 10.82
N VAL A 541 -14.15 -12.37 9.72
CA VAL A 541 -15.39 -11.96 9.07
C VAL A 541 -16.19 -13.21 8.75
N ASP A 542 -17.48 -13.24 9.09
CA ASP A 542 -18.42 -14.30 8.68
C ASP A 542 -19.78 -13.67 8.33
N ARG A 543 -20.01 -13.44 7.06
CA ARG A 543 -21.25 -12.88 6.49
C ARG A 543 -22.02 -13.89 5.65
N ARG A 544 -21.75 -15.20 5.83
CA ARG A 544 -22.37 -16.24 5.00
C ARG A 544 -23.89 -16.35 5.24
N ALA A 545 -24.37 -16.03 6.43
CA ALA A 545 -25.81 -15.98 6.71
C ALA A 545 -26.51 -14.90 5.89
N ASP A 546 -25.84 -13.75 5.64
CA ASP A 546 -26.39 -12.64 4.88
C ASP A 546 -26.41 -12.93 3.37
N ALA A 547 -25.49 -13.77 2.90
CA ALA A 547 -25.38 -14.16 1.49
C ALA A 547 -26.48 -15.15 1.03
N VAL A 548 -27.08 -15.88 1.98
CA VAL A 548 -28.18 -16.83 1.69
C VAL A 548 -29.51 -16.12 1.46
N LEU A 549 -29.61 -14.84 1.85
CA LEU A 549 -30.84 -14.04 1.75
C LEU A 549 -30.89 -13.15 0.48
N ARG A 550 -29.92 -13.22 -0.39
CA ARG A 550 -29.85 -12.53 -1.69
C ARG A 550 -29.82 -13.54 -2.83
#